data_8151bb091066033616a59e8053dd4dba
#
_entry.id   8151bb091066033616a59e8053dd4dba
#
_cell.length_a   1.000
_cell.length_b   1.000
_cell.length_c   1.000
_cell.angle_alpha   90.00
_cell.angle_beta   90.00
_cell.angle_gamma   90.00
#
_symmetry.space_group_name_H-M   'P 1'
#
loop_
_entity.id
_entity.type
_entity.pdbx_description
1 polymer ?
#
loop_
_entity_poly.entity_id
_entity_poly.type
_entity_poly.pdbx_seq_one_letter_code
_entity_poly.pdbx_strand_id
1 'polypeptide(L)'
;MLGYCRSMASESDVQGVLAAIDDFGSCLAAQDLVGTLALLADDPDVTVIPSEGVETHRGRAAVEAFFRRIYGAPKRYSWRWRDRWVSASGAWASFVAIGDELVDVAGAERRVIPYCLTGTLVRHDGRWRFLLLHGSEEPSGG
;
A
#
# COMPACT_ATOMS: atom_id res chain seq x y z
N MET A 1 -1.86 -35.59 11.07
CA MET A 1 -1.16 -34.39 10.63
C MET A 1 -2.06 -33.64 9.67
N LEU A 2 -2.51 -32.45 10.10
CA LEU A 2 -3.33 -31.62 9.25
C LEU A 2 -2.43 -30.94 8.23
N GLY A 3 -2.46 -31.42 7.01
CA GLY A 3 -1.76 -30.75 5.91
C GLY A 3 -2.38 -29.38 5.65
N TYR A 4 -1.59 -28.35 5.73
CA TYR A 4 -2.02 -27.03 5.30
C TYR A 4 -2.16 -27.05 3.77
N CYS A 5 -3.40 -27.14 3.31
CA CYS A 5 -3.67 -27.13 1.87
C CYS A 5 -3.79 -25.67 1.43
N ARG A 6 -2.68 -25.13 0.93
CA ARG A 6 -2.66 -23.82 0.33
C ARG A 6 -3.16 -23.95 -1.10
N SER A 7 -4.34 -23.36 -1.41
CA SER A 7 -4.71 -23.24 -2.81
C SER A 7 -3.78 -22.25 -3.47
N MET A 8 -3.18 -22.63 -4.58
CA MET A 8 -2.32 -21.73 -5.34
C MET A 8 -3.16 -20.57 -5.87
N ALA A 9 -2.64 -19.34 -5.71
CA ALA A 9 -3.25 -18.17 -6.30
C ALA A 9 -3.35 -18.35 -7.82
N SER A 10 -4.49 -18.00 -8.40
CA SER A 10 -4.60 -17.95 -9.84
C SER A 10 -3.71 -16.80 -10.34
N GLU A 11 -3.20 -16.95 -11.57
CA GLU A 11 -2.41 -15.88 -12.18
C GLU A 11 -3.21 -14.58 -12.31
N SER A 12 -4.51 -14.68 -12.57
CA SER A 12 -5.35 -13.48 -12.65
C SER A 12 -5.50 -12.77 -11.31
N ASP A 13 -5.55 -13.53 -10.20
CA ASP A 13 -5.56 -12.93 -8.86
C ASP A 13 -4.24 -12.22 -8.55
N VAL A 14 -3.12 -12.84 -8.88
CA VAL A 14 -1.80 -12.22 -8.70
C VAL A 14 -1.70 -10.93 -9.51
N GLN A 15 -2.10 -10.97 -10.79
CA GLN A 15 -2.06 -9.78 -11.64
C GLN A 15 -3.02 -8.70 -11.15
N GLY A 16 -4.19 -9.07 -10.66
CA GLY A 16 -5.14 -8.12 -10.07
C GLY A 16 -4.58 -7.40 -8.84
N VAL A 17 -3.89 -8.13 -7.97
CA VAL A 17 -3.24 -7.53 -6.79
C VAL A 17 -2.08 -6.63 -7.20
N LEU A 18 -1.22 -7.08 -8.13
CA LEU A 18 -0.12 -6.26 -8.63
C LEU A 18 -0.64 -4.97 -9.27
N ALA A 19 -1.72 -5.04 -10.05
CA ALA A 19 -2.36 -3.87 -10.63
C ALA A 19 -2.88 -2.90 -9.56
N ALA A 20 -3.45 -3.42 -8.49
CA ALA A 20 -3.92 -2.59 -7.37
C ALA A 20 -2.75 -1.85 -6.68
N ILE A 21 -1.61 -2.52 -6.50
CA ILE A 21 -0.41 -1.89 -5.96
C ILE A 21 0.09 -0.77 -6.88
N ASP A 22 0.13 -1.03 -8.18
CA ASP A 22 0.57 -0.04 -9.17
C ASP A 22 -0.39 1.15 -9.23
N ASP A 23 -1.70 0.91 -9.19
CA ASP A 23 -2.71 1.96 -9.17
C ASP A 23 -2.60 2.83 -7.91
N PHE A 24 -2.34 2.20 -6.77
CA PHE A 24 -2.14 2.93 -5.52
C PHE A 24 -0.90 3.82 -5.60
N GLY A 25 0.20 3.29 -6.12
CA GLY A 25 1.42 4.07 -6.34
C GLY A 25 1.20 5.25 -7.27
N SER A 26 0.39 5.09 -8.32
CA SER A 26 0.05 6.17 -9.24
C SER A 26 -0.77 7.25 -8.57
N CYS A 27 -1.75 6.87 -7.75
CA CYS A 27 -2.56 7.82 -6.98
C CYS A 27 -1.71 8.57 -5.95
N LEU A 28 -0.78 7.88 -5.29
CA LEU A 28 0.14 8.48 -4.34
C LEU A 28 1.02 9.54 -5.01
N ALA A 29 1.61 9.20 -6.15
CA ALA A 29 2.47 10.12 -6.91
C ALA A 29 1.70 11.34 -7.43
N ALA A 30 0.44 11.15 -7.81
CA ALA A 30 -0.44 12.22 -8.30
C ALA A 30 -1.14 12.99 -7.18
N GLN A 31 -1.03 12.54 -5.94
CA GLN A 31 -1.78 13.08 -4.79
C GLN A 31 -3.30 13.06 -5.04
N ASP A 32 -3.76 11.98 -5.67
CA ASP A 32 -5.17 11.76 -6.02
C ASP A 32 -5.91 11.14 -4.86
N LEU A 33 -6.54 11.97 -4.02
CA LEU A 33 -7.25 11.51 -2.84
C LEU A 33 -8.45 10.62 -3.20
N VAL A 34 -9.25 11.02 -4.19
CA VAL A 34 -10.42 10.26 -4.62
C VAL A 34 -10.01 8.88 -5.13
N GLY A 35 -8.98 8.82 -5.98
CA GLY A 35 -8.45 7.58 -6.49
C GLY A 35 -7.88 6.68 -5.39
N THR A 36 -7.16 7.25 -4.44
CA THR A 36 -6.61 6.52 -3.29
C THR A 36 -7.73 5.89 -2.46
N LEU A 37 -8.76 6.66 -2.12
CA LEU A 37 -9.88 6.17 -1.31
C LEU A 37 -10.69 5.09 -2.02
N ALA A 38 -10.77 5.15 -3.35
CA ALA A 38 -11.46 4.13 -4.14
C ALA A 38 -10.74 2.77 -4.11
N LEU A 39 -9.43 2.77 -3.84
CA LEU A 39 -8.63 1.55 -3.75
C LEU A 39 -8.64 0.92 -2.34
N LEU A 40 -9.20 1.61 -1.36
CA LEU A 40 -9.30 1.11 0.01
C LEU A 40 -10.60 0.34 0.20
N ALA A 41 -10.55 -0.72 1.01
CA ALA A 41 -11.73 -1.50 1.34
C ALA A 41 -12.76 -0.63 2.07
N ASP A 42 -14.03 -0.84 1.75
CA ASP A 42 -15.14 -0.24 2.48
C ASP A 42 -15.45 -1.12 3.69
N ASP A 43 -14.57 -1.04 4.68
CA ASP A 43 -14.57 -1.91 5.84
C ASP A 43 -14.12 -1.09 7.05
N PRO A 44 -14.78 -1.22 8.22
CA PRO A 44 -14.38 -0.49 9.43
C PRO A 44 -12.97 -0.85 9.92
N ASP A 45 -12.43 -1.99 9.48
CA ASP A 45 -11.10 -2.44 9.88
C ASP A 45 -9.98 -1.96 8.94
N VAL A 46 -10.28 -1.17 7.91
CA VAL A 46 -9.26 -0.64 7.02
C VAL A 46 -8.20 0.11 7.84
N THR A 47 -6.93 -0.23 7.61
CA THR A 47 -5.83 0.26 8.45
C THR A 47 -4.64 0.66 7.60
N VAL A 48 -4.04 1.79 7.93
CA VAL A 48 -2.77 2.25 7.34
C VAL A 48 -1.78 2.53 8.46
N ILE A 49 -0.62 1.90 8.37
CA ILE A 49 0.51 2.12 9.27
C ILE A 49 1.63 2.72 8.43
N PRO A 50 1.86 4.04 8.53
CA PRO A 50 2.92 4.67 7.76
C PRO A 50 4.30 4.31 8.27
N SER A 51 5.31 4.49 7.43
CA SER A 51 6.69 4.16 7.76
C SER A 51 7.32 5.13 8.75
N GLU A 52 6.75 6.31 8.90
CA GLU A 52 7.25 7.33 9.83
C GLU A 52 6.39 7.34 11.10
N GLY A 53 7.06 7.25 12.25
CA GLY A 53 6.39 7.33 13.53
C GLY A 53 5.71 6.03 13.95
N VAL A 54 4.92 6.12 15.02
CA VAL A 54 4.21 4.98 15.60
C VAL A 54 2.69 5.11 15.43
N GLU A 55 2.26 6.00 14.54
CA GLU A 55 0.84 6.23 14.33
C GLU A 55 0.21 5.11 13.53
N THR A 56 -0.96 4.66 13.99
CA THR A 56 -1.80 3.72 13.25
C THR A 56 -3.12 4.39 12.95
N HIS A 57 -3.50 4.41 11.68
CA HIS A 57 -4.77 4.97 11.25
C HIS A 57 -5.72 3.83 10.94
N ARG A 58 -6.79 3.72 11.73
CA ARG A 58 -7.74 2.63 11.60
C ARG A 58 -9.14 3.18 11.38
N GLY A 59 -9.84 2.59 10.43
CA GLY A 59 -11.15 3.03 9.98
C GLY A 59 -11.06 4.05 8.86
N ARG A 60 -12.11 4.10 8.07
CA ARG A 60 -12.11 4.88 6.82
C ARG A 60 -11.92 6.38 7.06
N ALA A 61 -12.55 6.94 8.09
CA ALA A 61 -12.43 8.36 8.41
C ALA A 61 -11.00 8.74 8.82
N ALA A 62 -10.34 7.91 9.64
CA ALA A 62 -8.97 8.15 10.07
C ALA A 62 -7.99 8.02 8.92
N VAL A 63 -8.19 7.02 8.06
CA VAL A 63 -7.34 6.79 6.88
C VAL A 63 -7.50 7.93 5.88
N GLU A 64 -8.73 8.39 5.63
CA GLU A 64 -8.97 9.55 4.77
C GLU A 64 -8.28 10.80 5.31
N ALA A 65 -8.40 11.08 6.60
CA ALA A 65 -7.74 12.23 7.22
C ALA A 65 -6.22 12.17 7.07
N PHE A 66 -5.64 10.98 7.20
CA PHE A 66 -4.20 10.77 7.00
C PHE A 66 -3.79 11.12 5.56
N PHE A 67 -4.44 10.57 4.54
CA PHE A 67 -4.10 10.86 3.15
C PHE A 67 -4.36 12.31 2.77
N ARG A 68 -5.44 12.90 3.29
CA ARG A 68 -5.71 14.32 3.07
C ARG A 68 -4.57 15.20 3.61
N ARG A 69 -4.03 14.84 4.77
CA ARG A 69 -2.91 15.57 5.39
C ARG A 69 -1.63 15.44 4.56
N ILE A 70 -1.25 14.21 4.17
CA ILE A 70 0.00 14.02 3.43
C ILE A 70 -0.08 14.57 2.00
N TYR A 71 -1.26 14.53 1.37
CA TYR A 71 -1.43 15.10 0.02
C TYR A 71 -1.52 16.63 0.04
N GLY A 72 -1.81 17.23 1.17
CA GLY A 72 -1.76 18.67 1.35
C GLY A 72 -0.38 19.22 1.72
N ALA A 73 0.56 18.34 2.06
CA ALA A 73 1.92 18.75 2.41
C ALA A 73 2.75 19.04 1.15
N PRO A 74 3.81 19.88 1.25
CA PRO A 74 4.65 20.21 0.10
C PRO A 74 5.67 19.11 -0.23
N LYS A 75 5.28 17.88 -0.09
CA LYS A 75 6.08 16.69 -0.40
C LYS A 75 5.27 15.76 -1.27
N ARG A 76 5.94 15.15 -2.25
CA ARG A 76 5.34 14.12 -3.07
C ARG A 76 6.07 12.82 -2.85
N TYR A 77 5.32 11.75 -2.67
CA TYR A 77 5.84 10.40 -2.50
C TYR A 77 5.52 9.58 -3.73
N SER A 78 6.47 8.73 -4.12
CA SER A 78 6.25 7.73 -5.15
C SER A 78 7.04 6.48 -4.80
N TRP A 79 6.68 5.37 -5.43
CA TRP A 79 7.32 4.09 -5.16
C TRP A 79 7.96 3.54 -6.43
N ARG A 80 9.07 2.84 -6.24
CA ARG A 80 9.76 2.11 -7.30
C ARG A 80 10.11 0.73 -6.76
N TRP A 81 9.44 -0.31 -7.29
CA TRP A 81 9.60 -1.67 -6.79
C TRP A 81 10.68 -2.45 -7.54
N ARG A 82 11.43 -3.26 -6.80
CA ARG A 82 12.37 -4.24 -7.35
C ARG A 82 11.78 -5.63 -7.32
N ASP A 83 11.15 -6.01 -6.20
CA ASP A 83 10.55 -7.33 -6.00
C ASP A 83 9.20 -7.21 -5.36
N ARG A 84 8.27 -8.06 -5.80
CA ARG A 84 6.93 -8.15 -5.20
C ARG A 84 6.49 -9.60 -5.15
N TRP A 85 5.93 -10.01 -3.99
CA TRP A 85 5.36 -11.34 -3.79
C TRP A 85 3.90 -11.19 -3.42
N VAL A 86 3.04 -11.99 -4.05
CA VAL A 86 1.61 -12.01 -3.80
C VAL A 86 1.20 -13.42 -3.41
N SER A 87 0.43 -13.52 -2.33
CA SER A 87 -0.23 -14.75 -1.92
C SER A 87 -1.73 -14.49 -1.87
N ALA A 88 -2.52 -15.29 -2.56
CA ALA A 88 -3.97 -15.11 -2.59
C ALA A 88 -4.67 -16.45 -2.37
N SER A 89 -5.82 -16.41 -1.69
CA SER A 89 -6.69 -17.54 -1.47
C SER A 89 -8.12 -17.03 -1.30
N GLY A 90 -9.03 -17.45 -2.18
CA GLY A 90 -10.41 -16.98 -2.17
C GLY A 90 -10.49 -15.47 -2.39
N ALA A 91 -11.14 -14.77 -1.46
CA ALA A 91 -11.33 -13.33 -1.53
C ALA A 91 -10.25 -12.54 -0.76
N TRP A 92 -9.16 -13.19 -0.32
CA TRP A 92 -8.10 -12.59 0.47
C TRP A 92 -6.76 -12.69 -0.25
N ALA A 93 -5.95 -11.66 -0.11
CA ALA A 93 -4.58 -11.68 -0.59
C ALA A 93 -3.68 -10.92 0.39
N SER A 94 -2.42 -11.31 0.40
CA SER A 94 -1.37 -10.55 1.07
C SER A 94 -0.23 -10.33 0.10
N PHE A 95 0.58 -9.32 0.36
CA PHE A 95 1.71 -9.02 -0.49
C PHE A 95 2.88 -8.45 0.29
N VAL A 96 4.05 -8.58 -0.31
CA VAL A 96 5.26 -7.89 0.10
C VAL A 96 5.83 -7.20 -1.14
N ALA A 97 6.13 -5.91 -1.03
CA ALA A 97 6.79 -5.16 -2.08
C ALA A 97 8.04 -4.50 -1.51
N ILE A 98 9.18 -4.73 -2.16
CA ILE A 98 10.48 -4.22 -1.73
C ILE A 98 11.07 -3.34 -2.83
N GLY A 99 11.50 -2.16 -2.47
CA GLY A 99 12.07 -1.20 -3.39
C GLY A 99 12.47 0.08 -2.70
N ASP A 100 12.09 1.18 -3.30
CA ASP A 100 12.42 2.51 -2.80
C ASP A 100 11.18 3.37 -2.72
N GLU A 101 11.11 4.21 -1.71
CA GLU A 101 10.24 5.37 -1.69
C GLU A 101 11.04 6.57 -2.17
N LEU A 102 10.47 7.30 -3.10
CA LEU A 102 11.05 8.52 -3.65
C LEU A 102 10.30 9.71 -3.04
N VAL A 103 11.05 10.64 -2.46
CA VAL A 103 10.46 11.83 -1.83
C VAL A 103 10.94 13.06 -2.57
N ASP A 104 10.00 13.78 -3.18
CA ASP A 104 10.25 15.01 -3.91
C ASP A 104 9.74 16.22 -3.13
N VAL A 105 10.62 17.18 -2.91
CA VAL A 105 10.30 18.47 -2.32
C VAL A 105 10.81 19.54 -3.27
N ALA A 106 9.98 20.55 -3.57
CA ALA A 106 10.39 21.63 -4.46
C ALA A 106 11.67 22.33 -3.95
N GLY A 107 12.64 22.52 -4.85
CA GLY A 107 13.91 23.17 -4.52
C GLY A 107 14.94 22.30 -3.83
N ALA A 108 14.65 21.00 -3.64
CA ALA A 108 15.58 20.06 -3.01
C ALA A 108 15.84 18.86 -3.94
N GLU A 109 16.94 18.16 -3.70
CA GLU A 109 17.22 16.91 -4.39
C GLU A 109 16.23 15.84 -3.95
N ARG A 110 15.84 14.95 -4.88
CA ARG A 110 15.03 13.78 -4.59
C ARG A 110 15.75 12.90 -3.57
N ARG A 111 15.04 12.52 -2.52
CA ARG A 111 15.51 11.51 -1.58
C ARG A 111 15.05 10.13 -2.05
N VAL A 112 15.94 9.16 -1.96
CA VAL A 112 15.66 7.76 -2.26
C VAL A 112 15.81 6.98 -0.96
N ILE A 113 14.72 6.38 -0.49
CA ILE A 113 14.69 5.72 0.80
C ILE A 113 14.35 4.24 0.56
N PRO A 114 15.24 3.31 0.96
CA PRO A 114 14.90 1.88 0.92
C PRO A 114 13.61 1.63 1.70
N TYR A 115 12.67 0.91 1.07
CA TYR A 115 11.30 0.87 1.54
C TYR A 115 10.69 -0.52 1.34
N CYS A 116 9.90 -0.95 2.30
CA CYS A 116 9.12 -2.16 2.22
C CYS A 116 7.65 -1.82 2.47
N LEU A 117 6.78 -2.29 1.60
CA LEU A 117 5.34 -2.19 1.78
C LEU A 117 4.77 -3.59 1.89
N THR A 118 3.97 -3.81 2.92
CA THR A 118 3.22 -5.05 3.10
C THR A 118 1.75 -4.72 3.27
N GLY A 119 0.89 -5.68 3.05
CA GLY A 119 -0.52 -5.44 3.26
C GLY A 119 -1.39 -6.62 2.95
N THR A 120 -2.67 -6.40 3.16
CA THR A 120 -3.75 -7.34 2.90
C THR A 120 -4.77 -6.68 1.99
N LEU A 121 -5.23 -7.42 1.00
CA LEU A 121 -6.33 -7.00 0.14
C LEU A 121 -7.49 -7.95 0.28
N VAL A 122 -8.69 -7.42 0.06
CA VAL A 122 -9.92 -8.21 -0.03
C VAL A 122 -10.54 -7.98 -1.40
N ARG A 123 -11.09 -9.04 -1.98
CA ARG A 123 -11.80 -8.94 -3.25
C ARG A 123 -13.29 -8.85 -2.99
N HIS A 124 -13.90 -7.80 -3.49
CA HIS A 124 -15.33 -7.57 -3.44
C HIS A 124 -15.80 -7.06 -4.81
N ASP A 125 -16.86 -7.63 -5.33
CA ASP A 125 -17.38 -7.30 -6.67
C ASP A 125 -16.30 -7.37 -7.77
N GLY A 126 -15.44 -8.39 -7.69
CA GLY A 126 -14.38 -8.63 -8.67
C GLY A 126 -13.19 -7.68 -8.57
N ARG A 127 -13.15 -6.81 -7.56
CA ARG A 127 -12.08 -5.83 -7.39
C ARG A 127 -11.30 -6.07 -6.12
N TRP A 128 -9.97 -6.02 -6.23
CA TRP A 128 -9.08 -6.07 -5.09
C TRP A 128 -8.94 -4.69 -4.47
N ARG A 129 -9.16 -4.60 -3.14
CA ARG A 129 -9.05 -3.35 -2.39
C ARG A 129 -8.23 -3.57 -1.14
N PHE A 130 -7.48 -2.55 -0.73
CA PHE A 130 -6.58 -2.67 0.42
C PHE A 130 -7.36 -2.57 1.73
N LEU A 131 -7.18 -3.59 2.56
CA LEU A 131 -7.66 -3.60 3.94
C LEU A 131 -6.58 -3.16 4.91
N LEU A 132 -5.32 -3.51 4.64
CA LEU A 132 -4.16 -3.13 5.43
C LEU A 132 -3.03 -2.69 4.52
N LEU A 133 -2.42 -1.59 4.84
CA LEU A 133 -1.15 -1.14 4.27
C LEU A 133 -0.19 -0.82 5.41
N HIS A 134 1.00 -1.38 5.34
CA HIS A 134 2.04 -1.16 6.33
C HIS A 134 3.37 -0.90 5.62
N GLY A 135 3.83 0.35 5.72
CA GLY A 135 5.12 0.76 5.20
C GLY A 135 6.21 0.69 6.27
N SER A 136 7.42 0.35 5.84
CA SER A 136 8.60 0.45 6.69
C SER A 136 9.79 0.95 5.87
N GLU A 137 10.65 1.71 6.50
CA GLU A 137 11.85 2.25 5.87
C GLU A 137 13.06 1.96 6.74
N GLU A 138 14.25 1.92 6.13
CA GLU A 138 15.46 1.80 6.91
C GLU A 138 15.61 3.02 7.82
N PRO A 139 16.05 2.80 9.07
CA PRO A 139 16.39 3.93 9.93
C PRO A 139 17.42 4.80 9.21
N SER A 140 17.20 6.10 9.18
CA SER A 140 18.22 7.01 8.68
C SER A 140 19.49 6.74 9.51
N GLY A 141 20.55 6.32 8.84
CA GLY A 141 21.80 5.95 9.48
C GLY A 141 22.27 7.07 10.40
N GLY A 142 22.43 6.71 11.66
CA GLY A 142 23.02 7.59 12.63
C GLY A 142 24.48 7.85 12.30
#